data_3aeaa83f70084e6f6c74c288a3c55751
#
_entry.id   3aeaa83f70084e6f6c74c288a3c55751
#
_cell.length_a   1.000
_cell.length_b   1.000
_cell.length_c   1.000
_cell.angle_alpha   90.00
_cell.angle_beta   90.00
_cell.angle_gamma   90.00
#
_symmetry.space_group_name_H-M   'P 1'
#
loop_
_entity.id
_entity.type
_entity.pdbx_description
1 polymer ?
#
loop_
_entity_poly.entity_id
_entity_poly.type
_entity_poly.pdbx_seq_one_letter_code
_entity_poly.pdbx_strand_id
1 'polypeptide(L)'
;MSFSTFSGPIRSGTVREGTVAQGRNTGLVVLNQSYDTGVVTAGVGNVDVLIGNLPEGAAIVNILVDQIVVPGGTSTSTISVGTASGGAQLFPATATTGGGRFATIAIANVLAWATLSTTADTQLWVRYAVGTAAGVGRAVINVQYVQRAEDGTQNPASA
;
A
#
# COMPACT_ATOMS: atom_id res chain seq x y z
N MET A 1 -47.22 -4.46 4.87
CA MET A 1 -45.91 -3.77 4.90
C MET A 1 -45.30 -3.83 3.50
N SER A 2 -45.09 -2.68 2.87
CA SER A 2 -44.46 -2.62 1.54
C SER A 2 -42.95 -2.57 1.71
N PHE A 3 -42.25 -3.56 1.19
CA PHE A 3 -40.79 -3.54 1.11
C PHE A 3 -40.41 -2.81 -0.16
N SER A 4 -39.67 -1.69 -0.07
CA SER A 4 -39.06 -1.06 -1.22
C SER A 4 -37.73 -1.75 -1.51
N THR A 5 -37.65 -2.43 -2.63
CA THR A 5 -36.40 -2.97 -3.16
C THR A 5 -35.72 -1.93 -4.00
N PHE A 6 -34.51 -1.51 -3.63
CA PHE A 6 -33.66 -0.68 -4.46
C PHE A 6 -33.03 -1.55 -5.56
N SER A 7 -33.46 -1.37 -6.79
CA SER A 7 -32.95 -2.09 -7.97
C SER A 7 -32.03 -1.25 -8.85
N GLY A 8 -31.31 -0.30 -8.26
CA GLY A 8 -30.37 0.54 -8.98
C GLY A 8 -29.05 0.73 -8.25
N PRO A 9 -28.00 1.21 -8.93
CA PRO A 9 -26.73 1.48 -8.29
C PRO A 9 -26.91 2.50 -7.17
N ILE A 10 -26.49 2.14 -5.96
CA ILE A 10 -26.46 3.09 -4.84
C ILE A 10 -25.34 4.08 -5.14
N ARG A 11 -25.70 5.28 -5.53
CA ARG A 11 -24.75 6.39 -5.61
C ARG A 11 -24.56 6.95 -4.20
N SER A 12 -23.45 6.62 -3.58
CA SER A 12 -23.02 7.31 -2.35
C SER A 12 -22.40 8.65 -2.76
N GLY A 13 -23.14 9.71 -2.66
CA GLY A 13 -22.63 11.06 -2.91
C GLY A 13 -23.72 12.08 -2.61
N THR A 14 -23.37 13.12 -1.89
CA THR A 14 -24.25 14.28 -1.68
C THR A 14 -23.97 15.29 -2.77
N VAL A 15 -24.91 15.48 -3.67
CA VAL A 15 -24.89 16.63 -4.57
C VAL A 15 -25.44 17.81 -3.77
N ARG A 16 -24.59 18.78 -3.50
CA ARG A 16 -25.02 20.03 -2.87
C ARG A 16 -25.51 20.93 -4.00
N GLU A 17 -26.81 21.22 -4.03
CA GLU A 17 -27.39 22.20 -4.94
C GLU A 17 -27.01 23.59 -4.45
N GLY A 18 -26.42 24.39 -5.30
CA GLY A 18 -26.04 25.77 -5.07
C GLY A 18 -25.69 26.50 -6.35
N THR A 19 -25.71 27.82 -6.33
CA THR A 19 -25.43 28.69 -7.49
C THR A 19 -23.96 28.74 -7.90
N VAL A 20 -23.06 28.10 -7.17
CA VAL A 20 -21.62 28.03 -7.48
C VAL A 20 -21.28 26.58 -7.78
N ALA A 21 -20.46 26.33 -8.81
CA ALA A 21 -19.94 25.02 -9.12
C ALA A 21 -19.25 24.41 -7.89
N GLN A 22 -19.86 23.37 -7.33
CA GLN A 22 -19.39 22.74 -6.11
C GLN A 22 -18.75 21.38 -6.46
N GLY A 23 -17.68 21.02 -5.77
CA GLY A 23 -17.07 19.72 -5.91
C GLY A 23 -18.08 18.61 -5.63
N ARG A 24 -18.08 17.56 -6.43
CA ARG A 24 -18.88 16.37 -6.17
C ARG A 24 -18.20 15.54 -5.09
N ASN A 25 -18.94 15.19 -4.06
CA ASN A 25 -18.49 14.17 -3.14
C ASN A 25 -18.84 12.80 -3.74
N THR A 26 -17.92 12.23 -4.48
CA THR A 26 -18.01 10.85 -4.94
C THR A 26 -17.43 9.99 -3.84
N GLY A 27 -18.23 9.13 -3.22
CA GLY A 27 -17.75 8.23 -2.17
C GLY A 27 -16.51 7.47 -2.64
N LEU A 28 -15.38 7.70 -1.97
CA LEU A 28 -14.13 7.04 -2.29
C LEU A 28 -14.11 5.68 -1.60
N VAL A 29 -13.99 4.60 -2.36
CA VAL A 29 -13.79 3.27 -1.80
C VAL A 29 -12.30 3.03 -1.64
N VAL A 30 -11.84 2.91 -0.40
CA VAL A 30 -10.47 2.51 -0.09
C VAL A 30 -10.42 0.99 -0.03
N LEU A 31 -9.64 0.39 -0.90
CA LEU A 31 -9.35 -1.04 -0.91
C LEU A 31 -8.16 -1.33 -0.01
N ASN A 32 -8.13 -2.49 0.59
CA ASN A 32 -7.01 -2.94 1.41
C ASN A 32 -6.53 -4.29 0.92
N GLN A 33 -5.23 -4.41 0.65
CA GLN A 33 -4.56 -5.66 0.38
C GLN A 33 -3.48 -5.92 1.43
N SER A 34 -3.44 -7.16 1.92
CA SER A 34 -2.45 -7.62 2.88
C SER A 34 -1.51 -8.63 2.22
N TYR A 35 -0.22 -8.38 2.32
CA TYR A 35 0.83 -9.23 1.78
C TYR A 35 1.70 -9.76 2.92
N ASP A 36 1.74 -11.07 3.08
CA ASP A 36 2.63 -11.73 4.02
C ASP A 36 3.94 -12.10 3.31
N THR A 37 5.06 -11.66 3.82
CA THR A 37 6.37 -12.03 3.24
C THR A 37 6.70 -13.52 3.44
N GLY A 38 5.94 -14.22 4.29
CA GLY A 38 6.33 -15.51 4.80
C GLY A 38 7.59 -15.42 5.67
N VAL A 39 8.12 -16.59 6.04
CA VAL A 39 9.40 -16.68 6.77
C VAL A 39 10.55 -16.51 5.77
N VAL A 40 11.26 -15.40 5.89
CA VAL A 40 12.40 -15.05 5.03
C VAL A 40 13.69 -15.32 5.81
N THR A 41 14.56 -16.18 5.29
CA THR A 41 15.92 -16.36 5.84
C THR A 41 16.79 -15.24 5.29
N ALA A 42 17.17 -14.32 6.17
CA ALA A 42 18.01 -13.18 5.84
C ALA A 42 19.42 -13.37 6.41
N GLY A 43 20.39 -13.51 5.52
CA GLY A 43 21.81 -13.41 5.87
C GLY A 43 22.19 -11.95 6.19
N VAL A 44 23.41 -11.72 6.63
CA VAL A 44 23.96 -10.36 6.69
C VAL A 44 23.98 -9.78 5.28
N GLY A 45 23.42 -8.59 5.11
CA GLY A 45 23.24 -7.93 3.82
C GLY A 45 21.76 -7.71 3.48
N ASN A 46 21.46 -7.63 2.18
CA ASN A 46 20.13 -7.33 1.69
C ASN A 46 19.44 -8.58 1.13
N VAL A 47 18.17 -8.76 1.50
CA VAL A 47 17.30 -9.78 0.91
C VAL A 47 16.03 -9.09 0.40
N ASP A 48 15.75 -9.27 -0.88
CA ASP A 48 14.59 -8.71 -1.55
C ASP A 48 13.55 -9.80 -1.83
N VAL A 49 12.30 -9.55 -1.50
CA VAL A 49 11.18 -10.48 -1.67
C VAL A 49 10.09 -9.80 -2.47
N LEU A 50 9.70 -10.40 -3.59
CA LEU A 50 8.48 -10.00 -4.31
C LEU A 50 7.28 -10.51 -3.51
N ILE A 51 6.43 -9.61 -3.06
CA ILE A 51 5.28 -9.95 -2.21
C ILE A 51 3.95 -9.95 -2.96
N GLY A 52 3.88 -9.32 -4.12
CA GLY A 52 2.68 -9.27 -4.95
C GLY A 52 2.65 -8.09 -5.90
N ASN A 53 1.45 -7.80 -6.40
CA ASN A 53 1.22 -6.70 -7.33
C ASN A 53 0.05 -5.84 -6.83
N LEU A 54 0.15 -4.54 -7.05
CA LEU A 54 -1.00 -3.64 -7.03
C LEU A 54 -1.57 -3.54 -8.43
N PRO A 55 -2.90 -3.48 -8.60
CA PRO A 55 -3.51 -3.35 -9.92
C PRO A 55 -3.11 -2.03 -10.58
N GLU A 56 -3.15 -2.01 -11.90
CA GLU A 56 -2.98 -0.78 -12.67
C GLU A 56 -3.93 0.32 -12.20
N GLY A 57 -3.51 1.55 -12.29
CA GLY A 57 -4.29 2.70 -11.83
C GLY A 57 -4.47 2.82 -10.30
N ALA A 58 -3.88 1.94 -9.51
CA ALA A 58 -3.91 2.07 -8.06
C ALA A 58 -3.19 3.34 -7.61
N ALA A 59 -3.79 4.07 -6.68
CA ALA A 59 -3.13 5.15 -5.95
C ALA A 59 -3.12 4.81 -4.47
N ILE A 60 -1.94 4.67 -3.90
CA ILE A 60 -1.78 4.29 -2.49
C ILE A 60 -2.24 5.45 -1.60
N VAL A 61 -3.00 5.10 -0.57
CA VAL A 61 -3.47 6.03 0.46
C VAL A 61 -2.65 5.86 1.74
N ASN A 62 -2.29 4.60 2.05
CA ASN A 62 -1.53 4.29 3.26
C ASN A 62 -0.79 2.96 3.12
N ILE A 63 0.35 2.84 3.79
CA ILE A 63 1.10 1.59 3.93
C ILE A 63 1.41 1.39 5.40
N LEU A 64 1.02 0.22 5.91
CA LEU A 64 1.33 -0.23 7.26
C LEU A 64 2.21 -1.49 7.17
N VAL A 65 3.30 -1.49 7.89
CA VAL A 65 4.22 -2.62 7.99
C VAL A 65 4.13 -3.20 9.38
N ASP A 66 3.61 -4.41 9.50
CA ASP A 66 3.59 -5.19 10.74
C ASP A 66 4.77 -6.16 10.76
N GLN A 67 5.82 -5.83 11.50
CA GLN A 67 6.99 -6.70 11.67
C GLN A 67 6.69 -7.74 12.73
N ILE A 68 6.46 -8.99 12.32
CA ILE A 68 6.12 -10.11 13.20
C ILE A 68 7.39 -10.75 13.78
N VAL A 69 8.38 -10.96 12.92
CA VAL A 69 9.69 -11.53 13.31
C VAL A 69 10.78 -10.63 12.76
N VAL A 70 11.64 -10.13 13.64
CA VAL A 70 12.77 -9.25 13.29
C VAL A 70 13.95 -10.10 12.86
N PRO A 71 14.48 -9.95 11.63
CA PRO A 71 15.66 -10.69 11.21
C PRO A 71 16.89 -10.23 11.98
N GLY A 72 17.70 -11.19 12.45
CA GLY A 72 18.94 -10.89 13.15
C GLY A 72 18.82 -10.36 14.58
N GLY A 73 17.63 -10.44 15.17
CA GLY A 73 17.44 -10.06 16.58
C GLY A 73 17.60 -8.55 16.83
N THR A 74 18.51 -8.17 17.72
CA THR A 74 18.68 -6.79 18.20
C THR A 74 19.59 -5.91 17.32
N SER A 75 20.03 -6.39 16.18
CA SER A 75 20.97 -5.66 15.35
C SER A 75 20.30 -4.64 14.42
N THR A 76 21.10 -3.84 13.76
CA THR A 76 20.68 -2.78 12.83
C THR A 76 20.03 -3.34 11.57
N SER A 77 18.84 -3.92 11.71
CA SER A 77 18.04 -4.33 10.56
C SER A 77 17.02 -3.28 10.20
N THR A 78 16.78 -3.14 8.91
CA THR A 78 15.74 -2.25 8.38
C THR A 78 14.83 -2.99 7.42
N ILE A 79 13.59 -2.53 7.32
CA ILE A 79 12.63 -2.97 6.31
C ILE A 79 12.24 -1.79 5.43
N SER A 80 12.10 -2.02 4.13
CA SER A 80 11.59 -1.04 3.18
C SER A 80 10.66 -1.69 2.16
N VAL A 81 9.81 -0.89 1.52
CA VAL A 81 8.91 -1.35 0.46
C VAL A 81 9.11 -0.49 -0.78
N GLY A 82 9.19 -1.14 -1.94
CA GLY A 82 9.36 -0.47 -3.22
C GLY A 82 8.67 -1.19 -4.37
N THR A 83 8.78 -0.61 -5.56
CA THR A 83 8.22 -1.15 -6.81
C THR A 83 9.20 -2.03 -7.59
N ALA A 84 10.41 -2.17 -7.10
CA ALA A 84 11.46 -3.01 -7.66
C ALA A 84 12.35 -3.57 -6.55
N SER A 85 13.11 -4.63 -6.87
CA SER A 85 14.15 -5.15 -5.99
C SER A 85 15.07 -4.02 -5.53
N GLY A 86 15.25 -3.89 -4.23
CA GLY A 86 16.04 -2.83 -3.62
C GLY A 86 15.35 -1.49 -3.43
N GLY A 87 14.12 -1.38 -3.86
CA GLY A 87 13.35 -0.15 -3.75
C GLY A 87 12.96 0.18 -2.31
N ALA A 88 12.85 1.49 -2.03
CA ALA A 88 12.38 2.03 -0.76
C ALA A 88 11.45 3.24 -0.97
N GLN A 89 10.98 3.41 -2.22
CA GLN A 89 10.22 4.60 -2.60
C GLN A 89 8.80 4.60 -2.05
N LEU A 90 8.22 3.46 -1.75
CA LEU A 90 6.88 3.37 -1.19
C LEU A 90 6.87 3.44 0.34
N PHE A 91 7.83 2.77 0.97
CA PHE A 91 8.04 2.83 2.41
C PHE A 91 9.55 2.91 2.65
N PRO A 92 10.05 3.96 3.32
CA PRO A 92 11.48 4.16 3.49
C PRO A 92 12.08 3.11 4.40
N ALA A 93 13.39 2.89 4.28
CA ALA A 93 14.12 1.99 5.15
C ALA A 93 13.96 2.41 6.62
N THR A 94 13.23 1.60 7.36
CA THR A 94 12.86 1.86 8.75
C THR A 94 13.46 0.77 9.64
N ALA A 95 14.08 1.19 10.74
CA ALA A 95 14.69 0.28 11.70
C ALA A 95 13.63 -0.64 12.34
N THR A 96 13.93 -1.95 12.41
CA THR A 96 12.99 -2.96 12.89
C THR A 96 13.40 -3.56 14.25
N THR A 97 14.36 -2.96 14.92
CA THR A 97 15.01 -3.50 16.14
C THR A 97 14.07 -3.84 17.29
N GLY A 98 12.86 -3.33 17.31
CA GLY A 98 11.87 -3.63 18.36
C GLY A 98 10.70 -4.49 17.91
N GLY A 99 10.62 -4.85 16.63
CA GLY A 99 9.39 -5.44 16.07
C GLY A 99 8.20 -4.46 16.16
N GLY A 100 7.03 -4.89 15.72
CA GLY A 100 5.80 -4.15 15.86
C GLY A 100 5.30 -3.51 14.57
N ARG A 101 4.40 -2.54 14.72
CA ARG A 101 3.76 -1.87 13.59
C ARG A 101 4.44 -0.55 13.27
N PHE A 102 4.77 -0.38 12.00
CA PHE A 102 5.35 0.85 11.48
C PHE A 102 4.40 1.50 10.48
N ALA A 103 4.23 2.81 10.62
CA ALA A 103 3.54 3.67 9.66
C ALA A 103 4.40 4.92 9.50
N THR A 104 5.06 5.06 8.38
CA THR A 104 5.92 6.22 8.13
C THR A 104 5.47 6.88 6.84
N ILE A 105 5.10 8.14 6.91
CA ILE A 105 4.76 8.97 5.77
C ILE A 105 5.83 10.04 5.64
N ALA A 106 6.73 9.89 4.68
CA ALA A 106 7.59 10.97 4.22
C ALA A 106 6.97 11.62 2.97
N ILE A 107 7.14 12.92 2.78
CA ILE A 107 6.58 13.65 1.61
C ILE A 107 7.02 13.00 0.29
N ALA A 108 8.27 12.57 0.19
CA ALA A 108 8.79 11.89 -0.99
C ALA A 108 8.05 10.57 -1.30
N ASN A 109 7.63 9.85 -0.29
CA ASN A 109 6.88 8.60 -0.45
C ASN A 109 5.45 8.86 -0.92
N VAL A 110 4.80 9.91 -0.42
CA VAL A 110 3.45 10.30 -0.87
C VAL A 110 3.42 10.61 -2.36
N LEU A 111 4.45 11.25 -2.89
CA LEU A 111 4.56 11.47 -4.33
C LEU A 111 4.68 10.15 -5.10
N ALA A 112 5.52 9.23 -4.64
CA ALA A 112 5.65 7.90 -5.25
C ALA A 112 4.34 7.10 -5.20
N TRP A 113 3.55 7.25 -4.13
CA TRP A 113 2.24 6.60 -4.01
C TRP A 113 1.23 7.08 -5.06
N ALA A 114 1.31 8.36 -5.44
CA ALA A 114 0.41 8.96 -6.43
C ALA A 114 0.83 8.69 -7.88
N THR A 115 2.08 8.27 -8.12
CA THR A 115 2.67 8.15 -9.47
C THR A 115 2.88 6.69 -9.90
N LEU A 116 2.11 5.75 -9.36
CA LEU A 116 2.13 4.37 -9.81
C LEU A 116 1.63 4.24 -11.25
N SER A 117 2.00 3.14 -11.91
CA SER A 117 1.60 2.88 -13.29
C SER A 117 0.07 2.88 -13.45
N THR A 118 -0.40 3.55 -14.50
CA THR A 118 -1.81 3.56 -14.91
C THR A 118 -2.10 2.60 -16.05
N THR A 119 -1.10 1.88 -16.55
CA THR A 119 -1.20 1.01 -17.73
C THR A 119 -0.71 -0.41 -17.47
N ALA A 120 -0.24 -0.71 -16.27
CA ALA A 120 0.23 -2.03 -15.90
C ALA A 120 0.23 -2.19 -14.38
N ASP A 121 0.10 -3.43 -13.92
CA ASP A 121 0.25 -3.78 -12.52
C ASP A 121 1.63 -3.37 -11.99
N THR A 122 1.66 -2.85 -10.78
CA THR A 122 2.88 -2.43 -10.10
C THR A 122 3.33 -3.51 -9.14
N GLN A 123 4.52 -4.05 -9.35
CA GLN A 123 5.12 -5.03 -8.43
C GLN A 123 5.41 -4.38 -7.07
N LEU A 124 5.20 -5.15 -6.00
CA LEU A 124 5.57 -4.77 -4.65
C LEU A 124 6.71 -5.66 -4.15
N TRP A 125 7.79 -5.01 -3.75
CA TRP A 125 8.97 -5.65 -3.21
C TRP A 125 9.22 -5.20 -1.78
N VAL A 126 9.58 -6.14 -0.92
CA VAL A 126 10.08 -5.87 0.43
C VAL A 126 11.58 -6.14 0.46
N ARG A 127 12.33 -5.20 1.00
CA ARG A 127 13.75 -5.42 1.32
C ARG A 127 13.93 -5.50 2.81
N TYR A 128 14.60 -6.56 3.24
CA TYR A 128 15.25 -6.65 4.54
C TYR A 128 16.73 -6.33 4.37
N ALA A 129 17.23 -5.33 5.09
CA ALA A 129 18.66 -5.07 5.19
C ALA A 129 19.11 -5.43 6.61
N VAL A 130 19.95 -6.45 6.72
CA VAL A 130 20.42 -7.02 8.00
C VAL A 130 21.88 -6.67 8.22
N GLY A 131 22.17 -5.95 9.30
CA GLY A 131 23.49 -5.38 9.54
C GLY A 131 24.52 -6.38 10.07
N THR A 132 24.25 -7.07 11.18
CA THR A 132 25.30 -7.78 11.93
C THR A 132 25.05 -9.25 12.17
N ALA A 133 23.82 -9.72 12.26
CA ALA A 133 23.51 -11.11 12.53
C ALA A 133 22.45 -11.66 11.59
N ALA A 134 22.76 -12.79 10.94
CA ALA A 134 21.79 -13.50 10.14
C ALA A 134 20.61 -14.01 11.00
N GLY A 135 19.43 -14.11 10.42
CA GLY A 135 18.23 -14.59 11.11
C GLY A 135 17.07 -14.79 10.17
N VAL A 136 15.92 -15.06 10.76
CA VAL A 136 14.66 -15.15 10.02
C VAL A 136 13.85 -13.89 10.25
N GLY A 137 13.19 -13.38 9.20
CA GLY A 137 12.28 -12.26 9.28
C GLY A 137 10.89 -12.64 8.77
N ARG A 138 9.87 -11.98 9.25
CA ARG A 138 8.51 -12.04 8.71
C ARG A 138 7.79 -10.73 8.96
N ALA A 139 7.14 -10.23 7.93
CA ALA A 139 6.30 -9.05 8.04
C ALA A 139 5.01 -9.21 7.23
N VAL A 140 3.97 -8.50 7.66
CA VAL A 140 2.75 -8.32 6.89
C VAL A 140 2.67 -6.86 6.45
N ILE A 141 2.53 -6.66 5.16
CA ILE A 141 2.43 -5.33 4.55
C ILE A 141 0.97 -5.10 4.17
N ASN A 142 0.35 -4.13 4.82
CA ASN A 142 -1.02 -3.73 4.50
C ASN A 142 -0.98 -2.46 3.65
N VAL A 143 -1.47 -2.56 2.42
CA VAL A 143 -1.53 -1.45 1.47
C VAL A 143 -2.97 -1.04 1.28
N GLN A 144 -3.27 0.19 1.62
CA GLN A 144 -4.56 0.83 1.35
C GLN A 144 -4.42 1.68 0.09
N TYR A 145 -5.30 1.48 -0.86
CA TYR A 145 -5.26 2.19 -2.13
C TYR A 145 -6.67 2.46 -2.66
N VAL A 146 -6.74 3.38 -3.60
CA VAL A 146 -7.94 3.68 -4.40
C VAL A 146 -7.65 3.32 -5.84
N GLN A 147 -8.62 2.70 -6.50
CA GLN A 147 -8.54 2.42 -7.92
C GLN A 147 -8.92 3.67 -8.71
N ARG A 148 -8.10 4.07 -9.66
CA ARG A 148 -8.41 5.12 -10.63
C ARG A 148 -8.88 4.50 -11.92
N ALA A 149 -9.76 5.19 -12.65
CA ALA A 149 -10.05 4.85 -14.03
C ALA A 149 -8.86 5.22 -14.95
N GLU A 150 -8.76 4.60 -16.13
CA GLU A 150 -7.69 4.84 -17.11
C GLU A 150 -7.53 6.31 -17.49
N ASP A 151 -8.62 7.09 -17.45
CA ASP A 151 -8.62 8.53 -17.71
C ASP A 151 -8.14 9.39 -16.54
N GLY A 152 -7.68 8.77 -15.46
CA GLY A 152 -7.23 9.44 -14.23
C GLY A 152 -8.37 9.97 -13.36
N THR A 153 -9.63 9.73 -13.73
CA THR A 153 -10.77 10.05 -12.86
C THR A 153 -10.90 8.98 -11.77
N GLN A 154 -11.39 9.38 -10.59
CA GLN A 154 -11.62 8.44 -9.48
C GLN A 154 -12.99 7.74 -9.60
N ASN A 155 -13.63 7.82 -10.72
CA ASN A 155 -14.88 7.12 -10.99
C ASN A 155 -14.58 5.85 -11.79
N PRO A 156 -14.77 4.65 -11.22
CA PRO A 156 -14.83 3.47 -12.04
C PRO A 156 -15.95 3.66 -13.07
N ALA A 157 -15.64 3.48 -14.34
CA ALA A 157 -16.65 3.46 -15.38
C ALA A 157 -17.70 2.43 -14.96
N SER A 158 -18.96 2.84 -14.88
CA SER A 158 -20.05 1.89 -14.65
C SER A 158 -20.11 0.98 -15.87
N ALA A 159 -19.81 -0.30 -15.67
CA ALA A 159 -20.09 -1.33 -16.64
C ALA A 159 -21.59 -1.44 -16.91
#